data_41579a15f21211e4dcc4f3a6e19748f5
#
_entry.id   41579a15f21211e4dcc4f3a6e19748f5
#
_cell.length_a   1.000
_cell.length_b   1.000
_cell.length_c   1.000
_cell.angle_alpha   90.00
_cell.angle_beta   90.00
_cell.angle_gamma   90.00
#
_symmetry.space_group_name_H-M   'P 1'
#
loop_
_entity.id
_entity.type
_entity.pdbx_description
1 polymer ?
#
loop_
_entity_poly.entity_id
_entity_poly.type
_entity_poly.pdbx_seq_one_letter_code
_entity_poly.pdbx_strand_id
1 'polypeptide(L)'
;MAKKILDIYTDYLICQNKYATATGLSDLLSGDISHDKITKYLNSEELGSKELWVYVKPEIRKHQTDKGGVLILDDSIEEKPHTDENEIIAWHHSNAKGRHVKGINILSCLVSYGEVVLPFGYRIISKDASFSDIETRKVKRKSSISKNQHFRNLIQKSIENRVLFDHVLADNWFGSQENMEFINKLGKKFIIGIKSNRTVALSGKDKKLGKFKQVSSLDMRDGESKKVWLKGVPVGRPFCLDKFFDILRCNPHKLLLLLLCHFFTFTFVIY
;
A
#
# COMPACT_ATOMS: atom_id res chain seq x y z
N MET A 1 -3.08 16.01 29.32
CA MET A 1 -1.78 15.34 29.59
C MET A 1 -1.53 14.22 28.57
N ALA A 2 -2.47 13.35 28.27
CA ALA A 2 -2.34 12.26 27.30
C ALA A 2 -1.94 12.73 25.89
N LYS A 3 -2.62 13.71 25.31
CA LYS A 3 -2.31 14.29 24.00
C LYS A 3 -0.86 14.81 23.92
N LYS A 4 -0.36 15.41 25.00
CA LYS A 4 1.03 15.89 25.08
C LYS A 4 2.05 14.76 25.00
N ILE A 5 1.79 13.58 25.59
CA ILE A 5 2.70 12.43 25.51
C ILE A 5 2.74 11.86 24.08
N LEU A 6 1.59 11.77 23.41
CA LEU A 6 1.52 11.29 22.01
C LEU A 6 2.31 12.22 21.08
N ASP A 7 2.12 13.53 21.19
CA ASP A 7 2.82 14.51 20.36
C ASP A 7 4.34 14.40 20.55
N ILE A 8 4.81 14.41 21.81
CA ILE A 8 6.25 14.28 22.12
C ILE A 8 6.82 12.94 21.63
N TYR A 9 6.07 11.83 21.80
CA TYR A 9 6.52 10.53 21.35
C TYR A 9 6.57 10.44 19.82
N THR A 10 5.62 11.07 19.13
CA THR A 10 5.60 11.17 17.67
C THR A 10 6.80 11.96 17.15
N ASP A 11 7.08 13.12 17.74
CA ASP A 11 8.25 13.93 17.39
C ASP A 11 9.56 13.15 17.63
N TYR A 12 9.64 12.42 18.73
CA TYR A 12 10.77 11.54 19.02
C TYR A 12 10.94 10.44 17.95
N LEU A 13 9.84 9.79 17.52
CA LEU A 13 9.88 8.78 16.46
C LEU A 13 10.40 9.38 15.13
N ILE A 14 9.99 10.60 14.80
CA ILE A 14 10.38 11.27 13.55
C ILE A 14 11.88 11.66 13.60
N CYS A 15 12.34 12.17 14.73
CA CYS A 15 13.71 12.67 14.89
C CYS A 15 14.75 11.57 15.18
N GLN A 16 14.31 10.37 15.59
CA GLN A 16 15.24 9.31 16.03
C GLN A 16 15.72 8.45 14.86
N ASN A 17 17.03 8.45 14.63
CA ASN A 17 17.68 7.64 13.59
C ASN A 17 18.02 6.20 14.02
N LYS A 18 17.75 5.85 15.30
CA LYS A 18 18.03 4.55 15.89
C LYS A 18 16.73 3.96 16.45
N TYR A 19 16.84 2.85 17.21
CA TYR A 19 15.69 2.29 17.89
C TYR A 19 15.04 3.31 18.84
N ALA A 20 13.80 3.68 18.57
CA ALA A 20 13.01 4.54 19.41
C ALA A 20 12.41 3.71 20.56
N THR A 21 12.84 3.99 21.80
CA THR A 21 12.38 3.30 23.00
C THR A 21 11.80 4.27 24.01
N ALA A 22 10.90 3.80 24.87
CA ALA A 22 10.36 4.62 25.94
C ALA A 22 11.45 5.11 26.90
N THR A 23 12.47 4.27 27.17
CA THR A 23 13.64 4.64 27.96
C THR A 23 14.43 5.75 27.28
N GLY A 24 14.75 5.60 25.99
CA GLY A 24 15.48 6.62 25.25
C GLY A 24 14.78 7.97 25.20
N LEU A 25 13.44 7.98 25.09
CA LEU A 25 12.68 9.23 25.20
C LEU A 25 12.73 9.81 26.62
N SER A 26 12.61 8.98 27.66
CA SER A 26 12.73 9.43 29.05
C SER A 26 14.08 10.07 29.32
N ASP A 27 15.17 9.44 28.83
CA ASP A 27 16.55 9.96 28.98
C ASP A 27 16.71 11.29 28.23
N LEU A 28 16.16 11.42 27.02
CA LEU A 28 16.20 12.66 26.25
C LEU A 28 15.45 13.81 26.95
N LEU A 29 14.40 13.49 27.70
CA LEU A 29 13.62 14.44 28.49
C LEU A 29 14.19 14.62 29.92
N SER A 30 15.41 14.15 30.21
CA SER A 30 16.04 14.22 31.53
C SER A 30 15.18 13.66 32.67
N GLY A 31 14.30 12.69 32.33
CA GLY A 31 13.41 12.04 33.30
C GLY A 31 12.12 12.79 33.63
N ASP A 32 11.83 13.94 33.00
CA ASP A 32 10.59 14.69 33.20
C ASP A 32 9.34 13.84 32.96
N ILE A 33 9.43 12.91 32.02
CA ILE A 33 8.42 11.87 31.78
C ILE A 33 9.14 10.52 31.90
N SER A 34 8.79 9.73 32.92
CA SER A 34 9.40 8.42 33.13
C SER A 34 9.03 7.44 32.01
N HIS A 35 9.94 6.52 31.71
CA HIS A 35 9.72 5.46 30.71
C HIS A 35 8.49 4.60 31.02
N ASP A 36 8.20 4.34 32.30
CA ASP A 36 7.00 3.61 32.72
C ASP A 36 5.71 4.35 32.34
N LYS A 37 5.70 5.68 32.50
CA LYS A 37 4.55 6.51 32.14
C LYS A 37 4.31 6.52 30.64
N ILE A 38 5.39 6.55 29.82
CA ILE A 38 5.33 6.47 28.37
C ILE A 38 4.78 5.08 27.97
N THR A 39 5.38 4.02 28.49
CA THR A 39 4.98 2.63 28.22
C THR A 39 3.52 2.38 28.62
N LYS A 40 3.11 2.84 29.83
CA LYS A 40 1.74 2.70 30.29
C LYS A 40 0.75 3.45 29.38
N TYR A 41 1.13 4.66 28.94
CA TYR A 41 0.32 5.41 28.00
C TYR A 41 0.15 4.66 26.66
N LEU A 42 1.24 4.21 26.06
CA LEU A 42 1.20 3.49 24.78
C LEU A 42 0.38 2.18 24.87
N ASN A 43 0.41 1.51 26.02
CA ASN A 43 -0.37 0.27 26.23
C ASN A 43 -1.84 0.52 26.60
N SER A 44 -2.20 1.72 27.06
CA SER A 44 -3.56 2.04 27.48
C SER A 44 -4.44 2.60 26.35
N GLU A 45 -3.84 3.01 25.24
CA GLU A 45 -4.53 3.64 24.12
C GLU A 45 -4.75 2.63 22.98
N GLU A 46 -6.01 2.45 22.59
CA GLU A 46 -6.35 1.70 21.39
C GLU A 46 -6.16 2.59 20.15
N LEU A 47 -4.89 2.81 19.75
CA LEU A 47 -4.54 3.65 18.61
C LEU A 47 -4.63 2.85 17.31
N GLY A 48 -5.82 2.80 16.74
CA GLY A 48 -6.09 2.09 15.49
C GLY A 48 -6.37 3.00 14.30
N SER A 49 -6.75 2.38 13.19
CA SER A 49 -7.13 3.12 11.97
C SER A 49 -8.38 3.98 12.13
N LYS A 50 -9.23 3.68 13.12
CA LYS A 50 -10.42 4.49 13.45
C LYS A 50 -10.02 5.79 14.15
N GLU A 51 -9.10 5.71 15.10
CA GLU A 51 -8.57 6.86 15.83
C GLU A 51 -7.76 7.75 14.90
N LEU A 52 -6.92 7.14 14.02
CA LEU A 52 -6.24 7.87 12.95
C LEU A 52 -7.23 8.67 12.10
N TRP A 53 -8.36 8.05 11.70
CA TRP A 53 -9.39 8.74 10.92
C TRP A 53 -9.98 9.95 11.66
N VAL A 54 -10.23 9.85 12.97
CA VAL A 54 -10.74 10.97 13.77
C VAL A 54 -9.77 12.16 13.74
N TYR A 55 -8.46 11.87 13.82
CA TYR A 55 -7.40 12.88 13.77
C TYR A 55 -7.26 13.56 12.40
N VAL A 56 -7.22 12.77 11.33
CA VAL A 56 -6.91 13.28 10.00
C VAL A 56 -8.12 13.80 9.23
N LYS A 57 -9.33 13.43 9.66
CA LYS A 57 -10.58 13.82 8.98
C LYS A 57 -10.70 15.34 8.76
N PRO A 58 -10.43 16.23 9.74
CA PRO A 58 -10.49 17.67 9.50
C PRO A 58 -9.53 18.13 8.39
N GLU A 59 -8.30 17.63 8.39
CA GLU A 59 -7.31 17.99 7.37
C GLU A 59 -7.68 17.46 5.98
N ILE A 60 -8.19 16.22 5.90
CA ILE A 60 -8.71 15.68 4.64
C ILE A 60 -9.85 16.57 4.13
N ARG A 61 -10.80 16.96 4.99
CA ARG A 61 -11.92 17.82 4.59
C ARG A 61 -11.50 19.20 4.12
N LYS A 62 -10.43 19.75 4.69
CA LYS A 62 -9.86 21.05 4.31
C LYS A 62 -9.21 21.01 2.92
N HIS A 63 -8.54 19.91 2.58
CA HIS A 63 -7.76 19.78 1.35
C HIS A 63 -8.49 19.07 0.21
N GLN A 64 -9.56 18.30 0.51
CA GLN A 64 -10.25 17.56 -0.53
C GLN A 64 -10.96 18.47 -1.53
N THR A 65 -10.85 18.10 -2.79
CA THR A 65 -11.46 18.75 -3.93
C THR A 65 -12.38 17.77 -4.65
N ASP A 66 -13.35 18.28 -5.42
CA ASP A 66 -14.29 17.45 -6.18
C ASP A 66 -13.61 16.61 -7.27
N LYS A 67 -12.43 17.04 -7.72
CA LYS A 67 -11.65 16.35 -8.76
C LYS A 67 -10.18 16.28 -8.38
N GLY A 68 -9.51 15.27 -8.91
CA GLY A 68 -8.04 15.14 -8.84
C GLY A 68 -7.51 14.45 -7.60
N GLY A 69 -8.34 13.99 -6.67
CA GLY A 69 -7.89 13.18 -5.54
C GLY A 69 -7.38 11.81 -5.96
N VAL A 70 -6.29 11.35 -5.35
CA VAL A 70 -5.70 10.04 -5.58
C VAL A 70 -5.62 9.27 -4.27
N LEU A 71 -6.23 8.09 -4.23
CA LEU A 71 -6.12 7.16 -3.11
C LEU A 71 -4.93 6.23 -3.37
N ILE A 72 -3.97 6.20 -2.46
CA ILE A 72 -2.70 5.50 -2.62
C ILE A 72 -2.66 4.36 -1.63
N LEU A 73 -2.42 3.14 -2.11
CA LEU A 73 -2.31 1.96 -1.25
C LEU A 73 -1.00 1.24 -1.51
N ASP A 74 -0.25 1.03 -0.44
CA ASP A 74 1.01 0.31 -0.48
C ASP A 74 1.25 -0.47 0.81
N ASP A 75 2.04 -1.55 0.74
CA ASP A 75 2.39 -2.32 1.92
C ASP A 75 3.87 -2.24 2.26
N SER A 76 4.15 -2.18 3.54
CA SER A 76 5.50 -2.19 4.09
C SER A 76 5.65 -3.28 5.15
N ILE A 77 6.89 -3.73 5.36
CA ILE A 77 7.19 -4.71 6.41
C ILE A 77 8.17 -4.09 7.38
N GLU A 78 7.72 -3.89 8.62
CA GLU A 78 8.58 -3.52 9.74
C GLU A 78 9.21 -4.78 10.32
N GLU A 79 10.52 -4.96 10.11
CA GLU A 79 11.22 -6.18 10.53
C GLU A 79 11.38 -6.28 12.04
N LYS A 80 11.07 -7.46 12.58
CA LYS A 80 11.21 -7.82 14.00
C LYS A 80 11.98 -9.14 14.12
N PRO A 81 13.29 -9.17 13.75
CA PRO A 81 14.05 -10.41 13.64
C PRO A 81 14.23 -11.14 14.99
N HIS A 82 14.27 -10.39 16.09
CA HIS A 82 14.54 -10.90 17.44
C HIS A 82 13.28 -11.16 18.28
N THR A 83 12.09 -10.89 17.73
CA THR A 83 10.82 -11.12 18.44
C THR A 83 10.23 -12.47 18.01
N ASP A 84 9.61 -13.20 18.93
CA ASP A 84 8.95 -14.45 18.62
C ASP A 84 7.80 -14.28 17.64
N GLU A 85 7.58 -15.31 16.81
CA GLU A 85 6.50 -15.34 15.84
C GLU A 85 5.14 -15.44 16.55
N ASN A 86 4.21 -14.58 16.13
CA ASN A 86 2.82 -14.62 16.58
C ASN A 86 1.89 -14.29 15.39
N GLU A 87 0.63 -13.99 15.61
CA GLU A 87 -0.31 -13.68 14.54
C GLU A 87 0.00 -12.35 13.81
N ILE A 88 0.65 -11.38 14.47
CA ILE A 88 1.00 -10.07 13.94
C ILE A 88 2.43 -10.09 13.40
N ILE A 89 3.37 -10.65 14.17
CA ILE A 89 4.78 -10.79 13.78
C ILE A 89 4.96 -12.16 13.13
N ALA A 90 5.06 -12.17 11.83
CA ALA A 90 5.13 -13.39 11.03
C ALA A 90 6.11 -13.26 9.86
N TRP A 91 6.37 -14.38 9.17
CA TRP A 91 7.22 -14.38 7.98
C TRP A 91 6.46 -13.85 6.75
N HIS A 92 7.01 -12.85 6.10
CA HIS A 92 6.49 -12.24 4.88
C HIS A 92 7.57 -12.22 3.80
N HIS A 93 7.18 -12.31 2.53
CA HIS A 93 8.12 -12.10 1.44
C HIS A 93 8.36 -10.60 1.25
N SER A 94 9.61 -10.17 1.34
CA SER A 94 10.04 -8.81 1.05
C SER A 94 10.55 -8.74 -0.39
N ASN A 95 9.84 -8.04 -1.25
CA ASN A 95 10.28 -7.82 -2.63
C ASN A 95 11.58 -7.01 -2.68
N ALA A 96 11.73 -6.02 -1.81
CA ALA A 96 12.92 -5.18 -1.72
C ALA A 96 14.20 -5.98 -1.38
N LYS A 97 14.06 -7.04 -0.55
CA LYS A 97 15.19 -7.88 -0.14
C LYS A 97 15.28 -9.21 -0.91
N GLY A 98 14.30 -9.52 -1.76
CA GLY A 98 14.23 -10.79 -2.49
C GLY A 98 14.15 -12.05 -1.60
N ARG A 99 13.78 -11.90 -0.32
CA ARG A 99 13.74 -13.00 0.65
C ARG A 99 12.60 -12.85 1.64
N HIS A 100 12.33 -13.92 2.40
CA HIS A 100 11.41 -13.85 3.53
C HIS A 100 12.07 -13.15 4.72
N VAL A 101 11.31 -12.26 5.35
CA VAL A 101 11.68 -11.53 6.56
C VAL A 101 10.59 -11.72 7.61
N LYS A 102 10.98 -11.76 8.88
CA LYS A 102 10.05 -11.82 10.01
C LYS A 102 9.75 -10.40 10.47
N GLY A 103 8.47 -10.03 10.53
CA GLY A 103 8.06 -8.68 10.89
C GLY A 103 6.56 -8.47 10.84
N ILE A 104 6.17 -7.22 10.96
CA ILE A 104 4.79 -6.73 10.89
C ILE A 104 4.55 -6.20 9.48
N ASN A 105 3.61 -6.79 8.75
CA ASN A 105 3.22 -6.26 7.44
C ASN A 105 2.05 -5.30 7.59
N ILE A 106 2.23 -4.08 7.14
CA ILE A 106 1.27 -2.98 7.26
C ILE A 106 0.86 -2.54 5.85
N LEU A 107 -0.42 -2.70 5.53
CA LEU A 107 -1.03 -2.10 4.33
C LEU A 107 -1.51 -0.71 4.68
N SER A 108 -0.88 0.31 4.13
CA SER A 108 -1.21 1.72 4.33
C SER A 108 -2.12 2.23 3.23
N CYS A 109 -2.98 3.18 3.58
CA CYS A 109 -3.85 3.91 2.65
C CYS A 109 -3.69 5.40 2.90
N LEU A 110 -3.25 6.12 1.88
CA LEU A 110 -3.07 7.56 1.89
C LEU A 110 -4.04 8.19 0.88
N VAL A 111 -4.34 9.47 1.05
CA VAL A 111 -5.03 10.26 0.04
C VAL A 111 -4.21 11.49 -0.32
N SER A 112 -4.10 11.79 -1.60
CA SER A 112 -3.37 12.95 -2.12
C SER A 112 -4.30 13.93 -2.81
N TYR A 113 -4.10 15.20 -2.52
CA TYR A 113 -4.73 16.34 -3.18
C TYR A 113 -3.63 17.32 -3.59
N GLY A 114 -3.19 17.21 -4.87
CA GLY A 114 -2.01 17.93 -5.33
C GLY A 114 -0.74 17.50 -4.59
N GLU A 115 -0.09 18.43 -3.92
CA GLU A 115 1.15 18.17 -3.17
C GLU A 115 0.90 17.67 -1.73
N VAL A 116 -0.34 17.76 -1.25
CA VAL A 116 -0.69 17.35 0.11
C VAL A 116 -1.05 15.87 0.13
N VAL A 117 -0.32 15.09 0.91
CA VAL A 117 -0.55 13.65 1.12
C VAL A 117 -0.89 13.42 2.58
N LEU A 118 -2.05 12.83 2.83
CA LEU A 118 -2.58 12.60 4.17
C LEU A 118 -2.85 11.11 4.40
N PRO A 119 -2.52 10.56 5.57
CA PRO A 119 -2.88 9.18 5.90
C PRO A 119 -4.40 9.09 6.08
N PHE A 120 -5.01 8.09 5.43
CA PHE A 120 -6.43 7.80 5.61
C PHE A 120 -6.65 6.67 6.61
N GLY A 121 -5.82 5.64 6.53
CA GLY A 121 -5.95 4.46 7.37
C GLY A 121 -4.93 3.40 7.04
N TYR A 122 -4.95 2.31 7.80
CA TYR A 122 -4.05 1.18 7.59
C TYR A 122 -4.69 -0.13 8.03
N ARG A 123 -4.06 -1.24 7.65
CA ARG A 123 -4.36 -2.59 8.14
C ARG A 123 -3.08 -3.33 8.44
N ILE A 124 -3.00 -3.94 9.62
CA ILE A 124 -1.98 -4.93 9.94
C ILE A 124 -2.44 -6.26 9.32
N ILE A 125 -1.56 -6.87 8.55
CA ILE A 125 -1.82 -8.15 7.90
C ILE A 125 -1.47 -9.26 8.90
N SER A 126 -2.43 -9.68 9.70
CA SER A 126 -2.26 -10.76 10.65
C SER A 126 -2.29 -12.13 9.96
N LYS A 127 -1.53 -13.09 10.52
CA LYS A 127 -1.56 -14.51 10.16
C LYS A 127 -2.17 -15.30 11.30
N ASP A 128 -3.47 -15.24 11.38
CA ASP A 128 -4.33 -15.73 12.48
C ASP A 128 -4.66 -17.23 12.40
N ALA A 129 -4.43 -17.86 11.25
CA ALA A 129 -4.65 -19.30 11.08
C ALA A 129 -3.33 -20.06 10.93
N SER A 130 -3.21 -21.20 11.61
CA SER A 130 -2.08 -22.12 11.49
C SER A 130 -2.45 -23.35 10.67
N PHE A 131 -1.51 -23.88 9.90
CA PHE A 131 -1.65 -25.12 9.16
C PHE A 131 -0.33 -25.88 9.10
N SER A 132 -0.40 -27.20 8.98
CA SER A 132 0.76 -28.06 8.76
C SER A 132 1.04 -28.13 7.26
N ASP A 133 2.22 -27.67 6.88
CA ASP A 133 2.71 -27.81 5.51
C ASP A 133 3.18 -29.23 5.27
N ILE A 134 2.57 -29.92 4.32
CA ILE A 134 2.80 -31.36 4.08
C ILE A 134 4.22 -31.61 3.54
N GLU A 135 4.73 -30.71 2.70
CA GLU A 135 6.05 -30.86 2.05
C GLU A 135 7.20 -30.63 3.06
N THR A 136 7.09 -29.56 3.84
CA THR A 136 8.15 -29.18 4.80
C THR A 136 7.97 -29.78 6.19
N ARG A 137 6.81 -30.39 6.48
CA ARG A 137 6.40 -30.91 7.80
C ARG A 137 6.48 -29.86 8.93
N LYS A 138 6.39 -28.58 8.58
CA LYS A 138 6.43 -27.44 9.51
C LYS A 138 5.06 -26.82 9.67
N VAL A 139 4.78 -26.35 10.88
CA VAL A 139 3.61 -25.51 11.11
C VAL A 139 3.88 -24.14 10.51
N LYS A 140 3.01 -23.70 9.62
CA LYS A 140 3.04 -22.38 8.97
C LYS A 140 1.79 -21.60 9.34
N ARG A 141 1.89 -20.27 9.27
CA ARG A 141 0.75 -19.38 9.49
C ARG A 141 0.27 -18.77 8.18
N LYS A 142 -1.03 -18.54 8.08
CA LYS A 142 -1.67 -17.84 6.98
C LYS A 142 -2.70 -16.85 7.49
N SER A 143 -3.02 -15.84 6.69
CA SER A 143 -4.08 -14.89 6.97
C SER A 143 -5.44 -15.49 6.59
N SER A 144 -6.46 -15.32 7.44
CA SER A 144 -7.85 -15.65 7.12
C SER A 144 -8.42 -14.69 6.07
N ILE A 145 -8.00 -13.42 6.10
CA ILE A 145 -8.36 -12.39 5.13
C ILE A 145 -7.14 -12.06 4.27
N SER A 146 -7.28 -12.20 2.95
CA SER A 146 -6.17 -11.90 2.03
C SER A 146 -5.81 -10.42 2.01
N LYS A 147 -4.54 -10.09 1.68
CA LYS A 147 -4.09 -8.71 1.49
C LYS A 147 -4.92 -7.98 0.43
N ASN A 148 -5.30 -8.66 -0.66
CA ASN A 148 -6.18 -8.10 -1.68
C ASN A 148 -7.59 -7.77 -1.14
N GLN A 149 -8.11 -8.56 -0.20
CA GLN A 149 -9.38 -8.23 0.45
C GLN A 149 -9.23 -7.02 1.37
N HIS A 150 -8.13 -6.91 2.14
CA HIS A 150 -7.84 -5.72 2.93
C HIS A 150 -7.69 -4.46 2.06
N PHE A 151 -7.08 -4.59 0.88
CA PHE A 151 -6.98 -3.54 -0.12
C PHE A 151 -8.38 -3.03 -0.54
N ARG A 152 -9.27 -3.92 -0.94
CA ARG A 152 -10.66 -3.57 -1.31
C ARG A 152 -11.43 -2.97 -0.13
N ASN A 153 -11.24 -3.51 1.07
CA ASN A 153 -11.89 -2.99 2.28
C ASN A 153 -11.46 -1.55 2.62
N LEU A 154 -10.18 -1.20 2.42
CA LEU A 154 -9.71 0.18 2.63
C LEU A 154 -10.30 1.15 1.60
N ILE A 155 -10.38 0.74 0.32
CA ILE A 155 -11.04 1.55 -0.71
C ILE A 155 -12.53 1.73 -0.38
N GLN A 156 -13.22 0.66 -0.02
CA GLN A 156 -14.63 0.72 0.38
C GLN A 156 -14.82 1.65 1.58
N LYS A 157 -13.93 1.56 2.58
CA LYS A 157 -13.96 2.42 3.77
C LYS A 157 -13.75 3.89 3.44
N SER A 158 -12.92 4.21 2.45
CA SER A 158 -12.74 5.59 2.00
C SER A 158 -14.01 6.17 1.36
N ILE A 159 -14.74 5.37 0.60
CA ILE A 159 -16.06 5.75 0.04
C ILE A 159 -17.08 5.99 1.18
N GLU A 160 -17.19 5.04 2.12
CA GLU A 160 -18.10 5.16 3.28
C GLU A 160 -17.81 6.42 4.12
N ASN A 161 -16.55 6.75 4.27
CA ASN A 161 -16.10 7.97 4.94
C ASN A 161 -16.20 9.22 4.06
N ARG A 162 -16.76 9.11 2.84
CA ARG A 162 -16.93 10.23 1.89
C ARG A 162 -15.62 10.96 1.58
N VAL A 163 -14.53 10.22 1.47
CA VAL A 163 -13.27 10.78 0.96
C VAL A 163 -13.40 10.91 -0.57
N LEU A 164 -13.13 12.09 -1.08
CA LEU A 164 -13.25 12.38 -2.51
C LEU A 164 -11.95 11.98 -3.21
N PHE A 165 -12.02 11.09 -4.18
CA PHE A 165 -10.91 10.70 -5.04
C PHE A 165 -11.41 10.20 -6.39
N ASP A 166 -10.59 10.34 -7.42
CA ASP A 166 -10.89 9.88 -8.77
C ASP A 166 -10.11 8.61 -9.13
N HIS A 167 -8.90 8.50 -8.60
CA HIS A 167 -7.96 7.43 -8.96
C HIS A 167 -7.54 6.63 -7.73
N VAL A 168 -7.29 5.34 -7.94
CA VAL A 168 -6.61 4.45 -7.00
C VAL A 168 -5.24 4.14 -7.56
N LEU A 169 -4.19 4.38 -6.78
CA LEU A 169 -2.80 4.11 -7.11
C LEU A 169 -2.28 2.97 -6.26
N ALA A 170 -1.68 1.95 -6.88
CA ALA A 170 -1.08 0.83 -6.18
C ALA A 170 0.05 0.18 -6.98
N ASP A 171 0.87 -0.62 -6.30
CA ASP A 171 1.92 -1.39 -6.92
C ASP A 171 1.39 -2.61 -7.71
N ASN A 172 2.30 -3.35 -8.34
CA ASN A 172 1.97 -4.50 -9.18
C ASN A 172 1.43 -5.73 -8.40
N TRP A 173 1.61 -5.76 -7.08
CA TRP A 173 1.05 -6.80 -6.23
C TRP A 173 -0.49 -6.75 -6.22
N PHE A 174 -1.03 -5.54 -6.24
CA PHE A 174 -2.48 -5.30 -6.24
C PHE A 174 -3.10 -5.32 -7.64
N GLY A 175 -2.32 -5.59 -8.70
CA GLY A 175 -2.77 -5.68 -10.09
C GLY A 175 -3.60 -6.94 -10.41
N SER A 176 -4.40 -7.44 -9.49
CA SER A 176 -5.30 -8.56 -9.74
C SER A 176 -6.54 -8.14 -10.54
N GLN A 177 -7.10 -9.07 -11.30
CA GLN A 177 -8.35 -8.85 -12.04
C GLN A 177 -9.47 -8.37 -11.09
N GLU A 178 -9.64 -9.04 -9.97
CA GLU A 178 -10.67 -8.73 -8.98
C GLU A 178 -10.55 -7.31 -8.42
N ASN A 179 -9.34 -6.84 -8.15
CA ASN A 179 -9.11 -5.47 -7.66
C ASN A 179 -9.47 -4.43 -8.73
N MET A 180 -9.05 -4.66 -9.98
CA MET A 180 -9.36 -3.75 -11.11
C MET A 180 -10.87 -3.69 -11.38
N GLU A 181 -11.56 -4.85 -11.37
CA GLU A 181 -13.01 -4.90 -11.52
C GLU A 181 -13.75 -4.22 -10.37
N PHE A 182 -13.26 -4.40 -9.13
CA PHE A 182 -13.81 -3.75 -7.95
C PHE A 182 -13.74 -2.23 -8.07
N ILE A 183 -12.56 -1.68 -8.42
CA ILE A 183 -12.37 -0.24 -8.59
C ILE A 183 -13.27 0.30 -9.71
N ASN A 184 -13.35 -0.41 -10.84
CA ASN A 184 -14.22 -0.04 -11.95
C ASN A 184 -15.71 -0.03 -11.58
N LYS A 185 -16.18 -1.01 -10.78
CA LYS A 185 -17.57 -1.07 -10.29
C LYS A 185 -17.91 0.12 -9.39
N LEU A 186 -16.93 0.68 -8.68
CA LEU A 186 -17.09 1.91 -7.89
C LEU A 186 -17.09 3.19 -8.75
N GLY A 187 -16.98 3.07 -10.08
CA GLY A 187 -16.89 4.22 -10.99
C GLY A 187 -15.57 4.99 -10.87
N LYS A 188 -14.55 4.38 -10.25
CA LYS A 188 -13.23 4.98 -10.06
C LYS A 188 -12.26 4.51 -11.15
N LYS A 189 -11.22 5.31 -11.39
CA LYS A 189 -10.09 4.94 -12.23
C LYS A 189 -8.97 4.34 -11.38
N PHE A 190 -8.01 3.71 -12.00
CA PHE A 190 -6.83 3.21 -11.30
C PHE A 190 -5.55 3.43 -12.10
N ILE A 191 -4.45 3.48 -11.40
CA ILE A 191 -3.09 3.45 -11.93
C ILE A 191 -2.36 2.37 -11.13
N ILE A 192 -2.14 1.22 -11.74
CA ILE A 192 -1.59 0.05 -11.04
C ILE A 192 -0.41 -0.50 -11.82
N GLY A 193 0.67 -0.81 -11.11
CA GLY A 193 1.79 -1.56 -11.66
C GLY A 193 1.32 -2.90 -12.24
N ILE A 194 1.92 -3.33 -13.36
CA ILE A 194 1.60 -4.61 -13.97
C ILE A 194 2.86 -5.46 -14.12
N LYS A 195 2.74 -6.74 -13.79
CA LYS A 195 3.87 -7.69 -13.93
C LYS A 195 4.19 -7.91 -15.39
N SER A 196 5.48 -8.00 -15.72
CA SER A 196 5.99 -8.20 -17.09
C SER A 196 5.49 -9.47 -17.77
N ASN A 197 5.16 -10.51 -16.98
CA ASN A 197 4.60 -11.78 -17.47
C ASN A 197 3.07 -11.74 -17.69
N ARG A 198 2.41 -10.62 -17.40
CA ARG A 198 0.98 -10.46 -17.66
C ARG A 198 0.72 -10.50 -19.16
N THR A 199 -0.42 -11.04 -19.56
CA THR A 199 -0.79 -11.18 -20.98
C THR A 199 -1.86 -10.19 -21.39
N VAL A 200 -1.64 -9.55 -22.54
CA VAL A 200 -2.49 -8.52 -23.13
C VAL A 200 -2.74 -8.79 -24.60
N ALA A 201 -3.90 -8.36 -25.10
CA ALA A 201 -4.20 -8.28 -26.53
C ALA A 201 -4.03 -6.82 -26.99
N LEU A 202 -3.53 -6.61 -28.22
CA LEU A 202 -3.28 -5.29 -28.79
C LEU A 202 -4.51 -4.70 -29.50
N SER A 203 -5.53 -5.51 -29.73
CA SER A 203 -6.80 -5.06 -30.29
C SER A 203 -7.98 -5.81 -29.69
N GLY A 204 -9.19 -5.23 -29.80
CA GLY A 204 -10.40 -5.91 -29.38
C GLY A 204 -10.70 -7.16 -30.23
N LYS A 205 -10.22 -7.22 -31.49
CA LYS A 205 -10.28 -8.41 -32.34
C LYS A 205 -9.37 -9.51 -31.80
N ASP A 206 -8.12 -9.18 -31.44
CA ASP A 206 -7.17 -10.15 -30.85
C ASP A 206 -7.69 -10.71 -29.53
N LYS A 207 -8.30 -9.86 -28.70
CA LYS A 207 -8.97 -10.32 -27.46
C LYS A 207 -10.04 -11.36 -27.73
N LYS A 208 -10.92 -11.10 -28.72
CA LYS A 208 -11.99 -12.04 -29.12
C LYS A 208 -11.44 -13.36 -29.71
N LEU A 209 -10.33 -13.28 -30.43
CA LEU A 209 -9.63 -14.42 -31.02
C LEU A 209 -8.70 -15.13 -30.04
N GLY A 210 -8.60 -14.69 -28.79
CA GLY A 210 -7.70 -15.28 -27.80
C GLY A 210 -6.21 -15.04 -28.06
N LYS A 211 -5.86 -14.10 -28.94
CA LYS A 211 -4.48 -13.76 -29.29
C LYS A 211 -3.89 -12.80 -28.25
N PHE A 212 -3.14 -13.35 -27.30
CA PHE A 212 -2.49 -12.58 -26.23
C PHE A 212 -0.97 -12.68 -26.34
N LYS A 213 -0.29 -11.60 -25.94
CA LYS A 213 1.18 -11.53 -25.81
C LYS A 213 1.54 -11.12 -24.39
N GLN A 214 2.68 -11.55 -23.90
CA GLN A 214 3.21 -11.05 -22.62
C GLN A 214 3.62 -9.58 -22.74
N VAL A 215 3.42 -8.82 -21.68
CA VAL A 215 3.82 -7.39 -21.59
C VAL A 215 5.31 -7.25 -21.88
N SER A 216 6.15 -8.17 -21.36
CA SER A 216 7.60 -8.20 -21.61
C SER A 216 8.01 -8.38 -23.08
N SER A 217 7.13 -8.99 -23.89
CA SER A 217 7.38 -9.22 -25.33
C SER A 217 6.90 -8.07 -26.23
N LEU A 218 6.31 -7.02 -25.64
CA LEU A 218 5.88 -5.87 -26.40
C LEU A 218 7.07 -4.97 -26.73
N ASP A 219 7.23 -4.65 -28.00
CA ASP A 219 8.16 -3.61 -28.41
C ASP A 219 7.57 -2.25 -28.01
N MET A 220 8.08 -1.71 -26.90
CA MET A 220 7.70 -0.40 -26.34
C MET A 220 8.95 0.36 -25.93
N ARG A 221 9.01 1.63 -26.37
CA ARG A 221 10.04 2.57 -25.92
C ARG A 221 9.67 3.15 -24.55
N ASP A 222 10.67 3.68 -23.86
CA ASP A 222 10.41 4.40 -22.61
C ASP A 222 9.53 5.62 -22.84
N GLY A 223 8.52 5.80 -21.98
CA GLY A 223 7.50 6.85 -22.14
C GLY A 223 6.43 6.55 -23.19
N GLU A 224 6.49 5.41 -23.88
CA GLU A 224 5.48 5.02 -24.86
C GLU A 224 4.22 4.49 -24.17
N SER A 225 3.05 4.89 -24.69
CA SER A 225 1.73 4.41 -24.27
C SER A 225 1.10 3.55 -25.35
N LYS A 226 0.59 2.37 -24.98
CA LYS A 226 -0.18 1.49 -25.88
C LYS A 226 -1.56 1.17 -25.30
N LYS A 227 -2.58 1.19 -26.16
CA LYS A 227 -3.91 0.67 -25.79
C LYS A 227 -3.87 -0.85 -25.82
N VAL A 228 -4.26 -1.48 -24.70
CA VAL A 228 -4.24 -2.93 -24.53
C VAL A 228 -5.51 -3.44 -23.87
N TRP A 229 -5.80 -4.71 -24.07
CA TRP A 229 -6.88 -5.45 -23.41
C TRP A 229 -6.28 -6.53 -22.54
N LEU A 230 -6.49 -6.47 -21.24
CA LEU A 230 -6.01 -7.49 -20.30
C LEU A 230 -6.77 -8.81 -20.50
N LYS A 231 -6.03 -9.92 -20.43
CA LYS A 231 -6.61 -11.25 -20.36
C LYS A 231 -7.36 -11.41 -19.04
N GLY A 232 -8.57 -11.95 -19.11
CA GLY A 232 -9.41 -12.20 -17.93
C GLY A 232 -10.20 -10.99 -17.43
N VAL A 233 -9.89 -9.76 -17.83
CA VAL A 233 -10.67 -8.58 -17.41
C VAL A 233 -11.80 -8.32 -18.40
N PRO A 234 -13.08 -8.42 -18.00
CA PRO A 234 -14.23 -8.33 -18.91
C PRO A 234 -14.57 -6.90 -19.37
N VAL A 235 -13.78 -5.91 -19.00
CA VAL A 235 -14.02 -4.51 -19.36
C VAL A 235 -14.02 -4.34 -20.89
N GLY A 236 -15.08 -3.77 -21.43
CA GLY A 236 -15.29 -3.60 -22.88
C GLY A 236 -14.37 -2.58 -23.55
N ARG A 237 -13.66 -1.75 -22.78
CA ARG A 237 -12.73 -0.72 -23.25
C ARG A 237 -11.26 -1.14 -23.04
N PRO A 238 -10.34 -0.62 -23.87
CA PRO A 238 -8.92 -0.82 -23.64
C PRO A 238 -8.43 -0.05 -22.42
N PHE A 239 -7.31 -0.52 -21.88
CA PHE A 239 -6.50 0.18 -20.90
C PHE A 239 -5.32 0.85 -21.61
N CYS A 240 -4.80 1.94 -21.06
CA CYS A 240 -3.51 2.46 -21.46
C CYS A 240 -2.42 1.73 -20.68
N LEU A 241 -1.44 1.21 -21.39
CA LEU A 241 -0.23 0.57 -20.84
C LEU A 241 0.94 1.47 -21.12
N ASP A 242 1.57 1.99 -20.09
CA ASP A 242 2.77 2.82 -20.18
C ASP A 242 4.00 2.04 -19.73
N LYS A 243 5.13 2.27 -20.42
CA LYS A 243 6.45 1.76 -20.02
C LYS A 243 7.28 2.91 -19.48
N PHE A 244 7.82 2.74 -18.30
CA PHE A 244 8.72 3.68 -17.64
C PHE A 244 10.07 3.03 -17.38
N PHE A 245 11.14 3.62 -17.90
CA PHE A 245 12.52 3.16 -17.73
C PHE A 245 13.26 3.94 -16.64
N ASP A 246 12.98 5.23 -16.54
CA ASP A 246 13.60 6.14 -15.58
C ASP A 246 12.56 7.15 -15.07
N ILE A 247 12.24 6.96 -13.84
CA ILE A 247 11.11 7.60 -13.16
C ILE A 247 11.43 9.06 -12.78
N LEU A 248 12.72 9.45 -12.74
CA LEU A 248 13.17 10.78 -12.31
C LEU A 248 12.86 11.94 -13.30
N ARG A 249 12.38 11.66 -14.51
CA ARG A 249 12.12 12.67 -15.54
C ARG A 249 10.67 13.04 -15.78
N CYS A 250 9.72 12.58 -14.99
CA CYS A 250 8.30 12.80 -15.24
C CYS A 250 7.65 13.81 -14.30
N ASN A 251 6.69 14.57 -14.85
CA ASN A 251 5.78 15.57 -14.27
C ASN A 251 5.38 15.30 -12.78
N PRO A 252 5.26 16.34 -11.90
CA PRO A 252 4.99 16.23 -10.47
C PRO A 252 3.76 15.39 -10.09
N HIS A 253 2.74 15.29 -10.93
CA HIS A 253 1.64 14.34 -10.73
C HIS A 253 2.05 12.87 -10.88
N LYS A 254 3.19 12.60 -11.50
CA LYS A 254 3.81 11.27 -11.62
C LYS A 254 4.84 11.03 -10.49
N LEU A 255 5.27 12.05 -9.75
CA LEU A 255 6.25 11.96 -8.66
C LEU A 255 5.72 11.09 -7.50
N LEU A 256 4.42 11.05 -7.29
CA LEU A 256 3.77 10.24 -6.25
C LEU A 256 3.77 8.75 -6.61
N LEU A 257 3.62 8.40 -7.90
CA LEU A 257 3.90 7.06 -8.44
C LEU A 257 5.34 6.63 -8.13
N LEU A 258 6.24 7.60 -8.09
CA LEU A 258 7.67 7.46 -7.91
C LEU A 258 8.09 7.04 -6.52
N LEU A 259 7.47 7.58 -5.49
CA LEU A 259 7.75 7.23 -4.11
C LEU A 259 7.39 5.78 -3.82
N LEU A 260 6.40 5.22 -4.54
CA LEU A 260 5.99 3.82 -4.42
C LEU A 260 6.79 2.87 -5.33
N CYS A 261 7.36 3.38 -6.42
CA CYS A 261 8.08 2.56 -7.41
C CYS A 261 9.61 2.56 -7.22
N HIS A 262 10.13 3.10 -6.13
CA HIS A 262 11.60 3.26 -5.90
C HIS A 262 12.42 1.96 -5.91
N PHE A 263 11.78 0.81 -6.05
CA PHE A 263 12.42 -0.51 -6.03
C PHE A 263 12.28 -1.36 -7.31
N PHE A 264 11.73 -0.82 -8.40
CA PHE A 264 11.50 -1.63 -9.60
C PHE A 264 12.21 -1.09 -10.84
N THR A 265 13.11 -1.88 -11.37
CA THR A 265 13.91 -1.56 -12.58
C THR A 265 13.13 -1.57 -13.89
N PHE A 266 11.90 -2.08 -13.92
CA PHE A 266 10.99 -2.05 -15.07
C PHE A 266 9.55 -2.03 -14.59
N THR A 267 8.90 -0.89 -14.64
CA THR A 267 7.49 -0.81 -14.24
C THR A 267 6.63 -0.51 -15.45
N PHE A 268 5.78 -1.46 -15.79
CA PHE A 268 4.63 -1.20 -16.65
C PHE A 268 3.48 -0.78 -15.76
N VAL A 269 2.77 0.27 -16.17
CA VAL A 269 1.62 0.81 -15.48
C VAL A 269 0.42 0.75 -16.39
N ILE A 270 -0.74 0.44 -15.84
CA ILE A 270 -1.99 0.35 -16.57
C ILE A 270 -3.06 1.25 -15.92
N TYR A 271 -3.82 1.94 -16.75
CA TYR A 271 -4.91 2.83 -16.33
C TYR A 271 -6.07 2.89 -17.35
#